data_a32f0b7a47c827d919a99372e031c40c
#
_entry.id   a32f0b7a47c827d919a99372e031c40c
#
_cell.length_a   1.000
_cell.length_b   1.000
_cell.length_c   1.000
_cell.angle_alpha   90.00
_cell.angle_beta   90.00
_cell.angle_gamma   90.00
#
_symmetry.space_group_name_H-M   'P 1'
#
loop_
_entity.id
_entity.type
_entity.pdbx_description
1 polymer ?
#
loop_
_entity_poly.entity_id
_entity_poly.type
_entity_poly.pdbx_seq_one_letter_code
_entity_poly.pdbx_strand_id
1 'polypeptide(L)'
;MLFLVISEPRPERPSDVAKARQGFWPWMETYQAKGICKHIYPRVGRGAVAIFDVESNEVLHRILNEWADIIPARFDTYPLVDLAVTKA
;
A
#
# COMPACT_ATOMS: atom_id res chain seq x y z
N MET A 1 -4.06 3.14 -13.74
CA MET A 1 -3.25 1.90 -13.71
C MET A 1 -3.44 1.22 -12.37
N LEU A 2 -3.78 -0.06 -12.41
CA LEU A 2 -4.03 -0.84 -11.19
C LEU A 2 -2.80 -1.62 -10.79
N PHE A 3 -2.51 -1.62 -9.48
CA PHE A 3 -1.41 -2.39 -8.91
C PHE A 3 -1.84 -3.10 -7.65
N LEU A 4 -1.44 -4.36 -7.52
CA LEU A 4 -1.41 -5.06 -6.24
C LEU A 4 -0.08 -4.77 -5.58
N VAL A 5 -0.11 -4.32 -4.34
CA VAL A 5 1.08 -4.04 -3.55
C VAL A 5 1.04 -4.89 -2.29
N ILE A 6 2.13 -5.60 -2.04
CA ILE A 6 2.31 -6.38 -0.82
C ILE A 6 3.45 -5.74 -0.05
N SER A 7 3.18 -5.30 1.17
CA SER A 7 4.21 -4.74 2.04
C SER A 7 4.74 -5.79 2.99
N GLU A 8 6.06 -5.77 3.17
CA GLU A 8 6.75 -6.62 4.13
C GLU A 8 7.62 -5.72 5.01
N PRO A 9 7.16 -5.39 6.24
CA PRO A 9 7.91 -4.52 7.12
C PRO A 9 9.18 -5.19 7.62
N ARG A 10 10.15 -4.38 8.05
CA ARG A 10 11.37 -4.89 8.66
C ARG A 10 11.05 -5.74 9.89
N PRO A 11 11.88 -6.76 10.20
CA PRO A 11 11.66 -7.62 11.36
C PRO A 11 11.98 -6.85 12.65
N GLU A 12 10.97 -6.18 13.19
CA GLU A 12 11.02 -5.48 14.46
C GLU A 12 9.87 -5.97 15.34
N ARG A 13 9.98 -5.77 16.66
CA ARG A 13 8.87 -6.09 17.54
C ARG A 13 7.67 -5.19 17.21
N PRO A 14 6.46 -5.73 17.12
CA PRO A 14 5.28 -4.89 16.85
C PRO A 14 5.13 -3.72 17.82
N SER A 15 5.50 -3.91 19.09
CA SER A 15 5.45 -2.84 20.10
C SER A 15 6.42 -1.69 19.81
N ASP A 16 7.55 -1.97 19.16
CA ASP A 16 8.55 -0.94 18.85
C ASP A 16 8.09 -0.02 17.71
N VAL A 17 7.14 -0.46 16.88
CA VAL A 17 6.62 0.30 15.75
C VAL A 17 5.17 0.76 15.95
N ALA A 18 4.62 0.59 17.15
CA ALA A 18 3.23 0.93 17.43
C ALA A 18 2.92 2.40 17.13
N LYS A 19 3.84 3.30 17.50
CA LYS A 19 3.68 4.73 17.24
C LYS A 19 3.67 5.04 15.73
N ALA A 20 4.54 4.41 14.97
CA ALA A 20 4.59 4.56 13.52
C ALA A 20 3.29 4.08 12.88
N ARG A 21 2.73 2.96 13.35
CA ARG A 21 1.44 2.46 12.86
C ARG A 21 0.30 3.42 13.11
N GLN A 22 0.33 4.17 14.20
CA GLN A 22 -0.69 5.18 14.47
C GLN A 22 -0.70 6.28 13.42
N GLY A 23 0.46 6.63 12.87
CA GLY A 23 0.55 7.63 11.79
C GLY A 23 0.20 7.06 10.42
N PHE A 24 0.32 5.75 10.24
CA PHE A 24 0.09 5.11 8.95
C PHE A 24 -1.37 5.20 8.49
N TRP A 25 -2.32 4.87 9.36
CA TRP A 25 -3.73 4.78 8.97
C TRP A 25 -4.33 6.13 8.56
N PRO A 26 -4.11 7.24 9.29
CA PRO A 26 -4.57 8.55 8.81
C PRO A 26 -3.99 8.92 7.45
N TRP A 27 -2.73 8.61 7.21
CA TRP A 27 -2.10 8.85 5.92
C TRP A 27 -2.74 8.01 4.81
N MET A 28 -2.94 6.72 5.03
CA MET A 28 -3.56 5.82 4.05
C MET A 28 -5.01 6.22 3.77
N GLU A 29 -5.74 6.70 4.78
CA GLU A 29 -7.13 7.15 4.62
C GLU A 29 -7.25 8.32 3.64
N THR A 30 -6.23 9.17 3.53
CA THR A 30 -6.25 10.25 2.53
C THR A 30 -6.26 9.69 1.11
N TYR A 31 -5.56 8.61 0.86
CA TYR A 31 -5.55 7.95 -0.45
C TYR A 31 -6.82 7.15 -0.71
N GLN A 32 -7.43 6.58 0.32
CA GLN A 32 -8.73 5.94 0.21
C GLN A 32 -9.81 6.96 -0.16
N ALA A 33 -9.81 8.11 0.49
CA ALA A 33 -10.78 9.18 0.22
C ALA A 33 -10.68 9.71 -1.20
N LYS A 34 -9.48 9.73 -1.78
CA LYS A 34 -9.26 10.15 -3.17
C LYS A 34 -9.57 9.06 -4.19
N GLY A 35 -9.88 7.84 -3.75
CA GLY A 35 -10.09 6.70 -4.65
C GLY A 35 -8.81 6.14 -5.25
N ILE A 36 -7.66 6.53 -4.73
CA ILE A 36 -6.35 6.02 -5.19
C ILE A 36 -6.05 4.67 -4.55
N CYS A 37 -6.27 4.55 -3.23
CA CYS A 37 -6.24 3.25 -2.56
C CYS A 37 -7.64 2.66 -2.61
N LYS A 38 -7.83 1.64 -3.45
CA LYS A 38 -9.13 1.00 -3.63
C LYS A 38 -9.43 0.01 -2.51
N HIS A 39 -8.45 -0.74 -2.09
CA HIS A 39 -8.57 -1.75 -1.05
C HIS A 39 -7.26 -1.84 -0.28
N ILE A 40 -7.36 -2.07 1.01
CA ILE A 40 -6.21 -2.38 1.84
C ILE A 40 -6.64 -3.32 2.96
N TYR A 41 -5.83 -4.35 3.18
CA TYR A 41 -6.05 -5.33 4.25
C TYR A 41 -4.74 -5.61 4.95
N PRO A 42 -4.73 -5.60 6.30
CA PRO A 42 -3.59 -6.12 7.05
C PRO A 42 -3.40 -7.61 6.73
N ARG A 43 -2.15 -8.03 6.63
CA ARG A 43 -1.82 -9.46 6.50
C ARG A 43 -1.80 -10.11 7.88
N VAL A 44 -2.15 -11.39 7.92
CA VAL A 44 -1.95 -12.17 9.14
C VAL A 44 -0.47 -12.15 9.50
N GLY A 45 -0.18 -11.76 10.73
CA GLY A 45 1.17 -11.54 11.23
C GLY A 45 1.57 -10.08 11.08
N ARG A 46 2.14 -9.70 9.95
CA ARG A 46 2.61 -8.33 9.72
C ARG A 46 2.49 -7.96 8.25
N GLY A 47 2.41 -6.65 8.02
CA GLY A 47 2.35 -6.11 6.66
C GLY A 47 0.92 -5.91 6.18
N ALA A 48 0.78 -5.53 4.93
CA ALA A 48 -0.51 -5.26 4.31
C ALA A 48 -0.52 -5.63 2.84
N VAL A 49 -1.72 -5.84 2.31
CA VAL A 49 -1.97 -5.99 0.88
C VAL A 49 -2.89 -4.85 0.47
N ALA A 50 -2.52 -4.13 -0.59
CA ALA A 50 -3.31 -2.99 -1.07
C ALA A 50 -3.50 -3.06 -2.58
N ILE A 51 -4.62 -2.50 -3.04
CA ILE A 51 -4.87 -2.26 -4.46
C ILE A 51 -4.89 -0.75 -4.67
N PHE A 52 -3.99 -0.27 -5.53
CA PHE A 52 -3.91 1.14 -5.91
C PHE A 52 -4.33 1.35 -7.36
N ASP A 53 -5.07 2.42 -7.58
CA ASP A 53 -5.35 2.94 -8.92
C ASP A 53 -4.63 4.29 -9.05
N VAL A 54 -3.57 4.32 -9.85
CA VAL A 54 -2.69 5.48 -10.00
C VAL A 54 -2.55 5.87 -11.46
N GLU A 55 -2.18 7.13 -11.70
CA GLU A 55 -2.01 7.64 -13.05
C GLU A 55 -0.74 7.10 -13.75
N SER A 56 0.29 6.79 -12.95
CA SER A 56 1.59 6.40 -13.49
C SER A 56 2.40 5.60 -12.47
N ASN A 57 3.46 4.96 -12.96
CA ASN A 57 4.43 4.27 -12.10
C ASN A 57 5.08 5.24 -11.12
N GLU A 58 5.33 6.47 -11.55
CA GLU A 58 5.98 7.49 -10.74
C GLU A 58 5.12 7.87 -9.54
N VAL A 59 3.81 7.95 -9.72
CA VAL A 59 2.88 8.23 -8.62
C VAL A 59 2.91 7.08 -7.61
N LEU A 60 2.86 5.84 -8.07
CA LEU A 60 2.96 4.69 -7.17
C LEU A 60 4.28 4.68 -6.41
N HIS A 61 5.38 4.94 -7.10
CA HIS A 61 6.71 5.01 -6.49
C HIS A 61 6.75 6.03 -5.35
N ARG A 62 6.18 7.22 -5.57
CA ARG A 62 6.12 8.26 -4.54
C ARG A 62 5.30 7.82 -3.34
N ILE A 63 4.14 7.19 -3.57
CA ILE A 63 3.27 6.69 -2.50
C ILE A 63 4.00 5.65 -1.66
N LEU A 64 4.70 4.71 -2.32
CA LEU A 64 5.42 3.67 -1.59
C LEU A 64 6.62 4.21 -0.81
N ASN A 65 7.26 5.26 -1.31
CA ASN A 65 8.32 5.94 -0.55
C ASN A 65 7.77 6.67 0.68
N GLU A 66 6.61 7.30 0.57
CA GLU A 66 5.91 7.88 1.73
C GLU A 66 5.58 6.80 2.76
N TRP A 67 5.06 5.66 2.27
CA TRP A 67 4.75 4.52 3.14
C TRP A 67 5.99 4.05 3.90
N ALA A 68 7.11 3.88 3.18
CA ALA A 68 8.36 3.39 3.77
C ALA A 68 8.96 4.39 4.78
N ASP A 69 8.68 5.68 4.61
CA ASP A 69 9.08 6.69 5.60
C ASP A 69 8.30 6.55 6.91
N ILE A 70 7.04 6.12 6.82
CA ILE A 70 6.21 5.93 8.01
C ILE A 70 6.51 4.59 8.66
N ILE A 71 6.49 3.52 7.87
CA ILE A 71 6.81 2.16 8.32
C ILE A 71 7.79 1.57 7.31
N PRO A 72 9.09 1.50 7.63
CA PRO A 72 10.06 0.91 6.73
C PRO A 72 9.66 -0.49 6.31
N ALA A 73 9.61 -0.72 5.01
CA ALA A 73 9.11 -1.96 4.45
C ALA A 73 9.68 -2.20 3.06
N ARG A 74 9.70 -3.47 2.66
CA ARG A 74 9.91 -3.88 1.29
C ARG A 74 8.55 -4.07 0.64
N PHE A 75 8.47 -3.75 -0.66
CA PHE A 75 7.23 -3.90 -1.42
C PHE A 75 7.42 -4.82 -2.60
N ASP A 76 6.45 -5.70 -2.80
CA ASP A 76 6.29 -6.42 -4.05
C ASP A 76 5.09 -5.79 -4.77
N THR A 77 5.27 -5.44 -6.05
CA THR A 77 4.25 -4.76 -6.84
C THR A 77 3.92 -5.57 -8.08
N TYR A 78 2.64 -5.69 -8.36
CA TYR A 78 2.14 -6.45 -9.51
C TYR A 78 1.17 -5.58 -10.29
N PRO A 79 1.46 -5.26 -11.56
CA PRO A 79 0.50 -4.55 -12.39
C PRO A 79 -0.71 -5.45 -12.68
N LEU A 80 -1.89 -4.86 -12.63
CA LEU A 80 -3.14 -5.57 -12.82
C LEU A 80 -3.89 -5.01 -14.01
N VAL A 81 -4.71 -5.84 -14.61
CA VAL A 81 -5.60 -5.45 -15.70
C VAL A 81 -7.02 -5.38 -15.17
N ASP A 82 -7.76 -4.35 -15.54
CA ASP A 82 -9.18 -4.26 -15.18
C ASP A 82 -9.93 -5.44 -15.82
N LEU A 83 -10.84 -6.04 -15.05
CA LEU A 83 -11.60 -7.20 -15.50
C LEU A 83 -12.43 -6.89 -16.75
N ALA A 84 -12.91 -5.67 -16.89
CA ALA A 84 -13.67 -5.24 -18.07
C ALA A 84 -12.84 -5.34 -19.34
N VAL A 85 -11.52 -5.06 -19.28
CA VAL A 85 -10.62 -5.21 -20.42
C VAL A 85 -10.51 -6.67 -20.84
N THR A 86 -10.39 -7.58 -19.86
CA THR A 86 -10.26 -9.02 -20.12
C THR A 86 -11.54 -9.61 -20.74
N LYS A 87 -12.70 -9.07 -20.35
CA LYS A 87 -14.01 -9.55 -20.84
C LYS A 87 -14.40 -8.94 -22.19
N ALA A 88 -13.71 -7.90 -22.62
CA ALA A 88 -13.96 -7.28 -23.90
C ALA A 88 -13.39 -8.14 -25.03
#